data_4f67fe61bd1ffb70571e9f44feba16bb
#
_entry.id   4f67fe61bd1ffb70571e9f44feba16bb
#
_cell.length_a   1.000
_cell.length_b   1.000
_cell.length_c   1.000
_cell.angle_alpha   90.00
_cell.angle_beta   90.00
_cell.angle_gamma   90.00
#
_symmetry.space_group_name_H-M   'P 1'
#
loop_
_entity.id
_entity.type
_entity.pdbx_description
1 polymer ?
#
loop_
_entity_poly.entity_id
_entity_poly.type
_entity_poly.pdbx_seq_one_letter_code
_entity_poly.pdbx_strand_id
1 'polypeptide(L)'
;MSAHVPLYSWRQPSYQYVALRALQQMWNPGHVSALDVGGGTGIMAYTIKTLFGLERVASVDVQHRFLPSLGIQTVIFDGTTLPFADSSFDCILLFNVLHHVPDTSRVALLRECHRVAGRGPLYIKDHLSQGRADDARLVVLDLLGNLPFSGMVRASYLREDDWRELASRTEYESSGYLSGKYRTALMERVFPNRLEVSMRWRPVGR
;
A
#
# COMPACT_ATOMS: atom_id res chain seq x y z
N MET A 1 12.09 -10.58 6.32
CA MET A 1 12.32 -9.12 6.55
C MET A 1 13.64 -8.85 7.27
N SER A 2 13.88 -9.39 8.47
CA SER A 2 15.11 -9.13 9.25
C SER A 2 16.43 -9.44 8.53
N ALA A 3 16.45 -10.42 7.65
CA ALA A 3 17.64 -10.76 6.84
C ALA A 3 18.02 -9.67 5.82
N HIS A 4 17.10 -8.79 5.44
CA HIS A 4 17.32 -7.77 4.40
C HIS A 4 17.28 -6.34 4.95
N VAL A 5 16.73 -6.13 6.14
CA VAL A 5 16.63 -4.81 6.77
C VAL A 5 17.24 -4.90 8.18
N PRO A 6 18.47 -4.39 8.39
CA PRO A 6 19.16 -4.48 9.68
C PRO A 6 18.35 -3.94 10.87
N LEU A 7 17.52 -2.91 10.65
CA LEU A 7 16.64 -2.36 11.68
C LEU A 7 15.71 -3.42 12.27
N TYR A 8 15.25 -4.38 11.48
CA TYR A 8 14.32 -5.43 11.93
C TYR A 8 15.00 -6.58 12.66
N SER A 9 16.32 -6.63 12.72
CA SER A 9 17.04 -7.53 13.62
C SER A 9 16.99 -7.09 15.08
N TRP A 10 16.78 -5.78 15.30
CA TRP A 10 16.72 -5.16 16.62
C TRP A 10 15.30 -4.82 17.06
N ARG A 11 14.42 -4.54 16.13
CA ARG A 11 13.02 -4.17 16.38
C ARG A 11 12.08 -5.01 15.53
N GLN A 12 11.17 -5.73 16.17
CA GLN A 12 10.16 -6.49 15.44
C GLN A 12 9.34 -5.55 14.54
N PRO A 13 9.09 -5.93 13.26
CA PRO A 13 8.30 -5.14 12.30
C PRO A 13 6.80 -5.26 12.61
N SER A 14 6.38 -4.83 13.81
CA SER A 14 5.00 -4.98 14.29
C SER A 14 3.98 -4.30 13.37
N TYR A 15 4.33 -3.15 12.82
CA TYR A 15 3.49 -2.43 11.86
C TYR A 15 3.23 -3.26 10.60
N GLN A 16 4.29 -3.78 9.99
CA GLN A 16 4.20 -4.61 8.79
C GLN A 16 3.45 -5.91 9.08
N TYR A 17 3.65 -6.50 10.26
CA TYR A 17 2.93 -7.69 10.68
C TYR A 17 1.42 -7.45 10.74
N VAL A 18 0.96 -6.36 11.33
CA VAL A 18 -0.47 -6.02 11.41
C VAL A 18 -1.05 -5.78 10.01
N ALA A 19 -0.33 -5.06 9.14
CA ALA A 19 -0.75 -4.82 7.76
C ALA A 19 -0.88 -6.14 6.97
N LEU A 20 0.07 -7.06 7.12
CA LEU A 20 0.04 -8.38 6.47
C LEU A 20 -1.10 -9.26 7.00
N ARG A 21 -1.42 -9.19 8.29
CA ARG A 21 -2.56 -9.88 8.87
C ARG A 21 -3.89 -9.35 8.32
N ALA A 22 -4.02 -8.03 8.15
CA ALA A 22 -5.19 -7.43 7.52
C ALA A 22 -5.29 -7.85 6.05
N LEU A 23 -4.18 -7.85 5.31
CA LEU A 23 -4.13 -8.34 3.94
C LEU A 23 -4.59 -9.81 3.86
N GLN A 24 -4.10 -10.67 4.75
CA GLN A 24 -4.45 -12.10 4.78
C GLN A 24 -5.96 -12.34 4.92
N GLN A 25 -6.67 -11.50 5.68
CA GLN A 25 -8.12 -11.61 5.85
C GLN A 25 -8.90 -11.31 4.57
N MET A 26 -8.32 -10.54 3.66
CA MET A 26 -8.95 -10.11 2.41
C MET A 26 -8.42 -10.86 1.19
N TRP A 27 -7.34 -11.63 1.37
CA TRP A 27 -6.59 -12.23 0.26
C TRP A 27 -7.39 -13.29 -0.48
N ASN A 28 -7.29 -13.27 -1.81
CA ASN A 28 -7.79 -14.37 -2.63
C ASN A 28 -6.65 -15.38 -2.87
N PRO A 29 -6.78 -16.62 -2.36
CA PRO A 29 -5.72 -17.63 -2.47
C PRO A 29 -5.46 -18.09 -3.93
N GLY A 30 -6.33 -17.75 -4.87
CA GLY A 30 -6.14 -18.06 -6.29
C GLY A 30 -5.17 -17.12 -7.03
N HIS A 31 -4.66 -16.06 -6.38
CA HIS A 31 -3.67 -15.20 -7.03
C HIS A 31 -2.31 -15.91 -7.14
N VAL A 32 -1.70 -15.81 -8.31
CA VAL A 32 -0.34 -16.31 -8.60
C VAL A 32 0.63 -15.17 -8.89
N SER A 33 0.11 -13.97 -9.20
CA SER A 33 0.92 -12.79 -9.51
C SER A 33 0.39 -11.52 -8.84
N ALA A 34 1.30 -10.62 -8.44
CA ALA A 34 0.96 -9.32 -7.86
C ALA A 34 1.93 -8.23 -8.31
N LEU A 35 1.41 -7.01 -8.48
CA LEU A 35 2.21 -5.80 -8.67
C LEU A 35 2.08 -4.91 -7.43
N ASP A 36 3.21 -4.58 -6.84
CA ASP A 36 3.34 -3.63 -5.72
C ASP A 36 3.69 -2.25 -6.27
N VAL A 37 2.78 -1.31 -6.16
CA VAL A 37 2.94 0.06 -6.66
C VAL A 37 3.32 1.00 -5.52
N GLY A 38 4.43 1.73 -5.67
CA GLY A 38 5.03 2.54 -4.62
C GLY A 38 5.73 1.70 -3.57
N GLY A 39 6.37 0.60 -3.97
CA GLY A 39 6.91 -0.43 -3.08
C GLY A 39 8.13 -0.02 -2.25
N GLY A 40 8.67 1.18 -2.44
CA GLY A 40 9.79 1.71 -1.65
C GLY A 40 11.03 0.81 -1.73
N THR A 41 11.34 0.15 -0.62
CA THR A 41 12.47 -0.79 -0.56
C THR A 41 12.19 -2.15 -1.22
N GLY A 42 10.96 -2.44 -1.61
CA GLY A 42 10.53 -3.73 -2.15
C GLY A 42 10.35 -4.83 -1.10
N ILE A 43 10.65 -4.57 0.17
CA ILE A 43 10.62 -5.60 1.24
C ILE A 43 9.22 -6.14 1.48
N MET A 44 8.17 -5.31 1.31
CA MET A 44 6.77 -5.76 1.45
C MET A 44 6.39 -6.70 0.31
N ALA A 45 6.72 -6.34 -0.94
CA ALA A 45 6.52 -7.17 -2.11
C ALA A 45 7.19 -8.55 -1.96
N TYR A 46 8.46 -8.57 -1.56
CA TYR A 46 9.19 -9.80 -1.26
C TYR A 46 8.50 -10.64 -0.18
N THR A 47 8.07 -9.99 0.90
CA THR A 47 7.42 -10.68 2.01
C THR A 47 6.08 -11.26 1.60
N ILE A 48 5.29 -10.53 0.83
CA ILE A 48 4.00 -10.97 0.30
C ILE A 48 4.21 -12.14 -0.66
N LYS A 49 5.21 -12.08 -1.56
CA LYS A 49 5.57 -13.19 -2.43
C LYS A 49 5.78 -14.48 -1.63
N THR A 50 6.59 -14.39 -0.57
CA THR A 50 6.96 -15.55 0.24
C THR A 50 5.79 -16.08 1.07
N LEU A 51 5.02 -15.20 1.72
CA LEU A 51 3.94 -15.58 2.62
C LEU A 51 2.73 -16.16 1.90
N PHE A 52 2.41 -15.65 0.71
CA PHE A 52 1.24 -16.08 -0.04
C PHE A 52 1.58 -17.05 -1.19
N GLY A 53 2.87 -17.40 -1.35
CA GLY A 53 3.30 -18.38 -2.34
C GLY A 53 3.14 -17.92 -3.79
N LEU A 54 3.32 -16.61 -4.05
CA LEU A 54 3.15 -16.06 -5.39
C LEU A 54 4.32 -16.46 -6.28
N GLU A 55 4.02 -16.86 -7.51
CA GLU A 55 5.03 -17.20 -8.51
C GLU A 55 5.76 -15.94 -9.02
N ARG A 56 4.97 -14.88 -9.28
CA ARG A 56 5.48 -13.63 -9.84
C ARG A 56 5.06 -12.44 -8.99
N VAL A 57 6.05 -11.65 -8.56
CA VAL A 57 5.82 -10.34 -7.96
C VAL A 57 6.76 -9.32 -8.58
N ALA A 58 6.21 -8.18 -8.97
CA ALA A 58 6.98 -7.01 -9.34
C ALA A 58 6.69 -5.87 -8.35
N SER A 59 7.66 -4.98 -8.18
CA SER A 59 7.50 -3.77 -7.39
C SER A 59 7.97 -2.57 -8.19
N VAL A 60 7.17 -1.50 -8.23
CA VAL A 60 7.50 -0.25 -8.90
C VAL A 60 7.52 0.90 -7.92
N ASP A 61 8.43 1.85 -8.13
CA ASP A 61 8.50 3.09 -7.34
C ASP A 61 9.00 4.24 -8.24
N VAL A 62 8.71 5.47 -7.87
CA VAL A 62 9.23 6.66 -8.56
C VAL A 62 10.66 7.00 -8.16
N GLN A 63 11.19 6.37 -7.11
CA GLN A 63 12.54 6.55 -6.59
C GLN A 63 13.27 5.22 -6.50
N HIS A 64 14.57 5.23 -6.80
CA HIS A 64 15.41 4.04 -6.65
C HIS A 64 15.79 3.81 -5.18
N ARG A 65 14.97 3.03 -4.48
CA ARG A 65 15.18 2.66 -3.06
C ARG A 65 15.15 1.16 -2.83
N PHE A 66 15.04 0.37 -3.88
CA PHE A 66 14.95 -1.07 -3.79
C PHE A 66 16.18 -1.70 -3.15
N LEU A 67 15.94 -2.61 -2.20
CA LEU A 67 17.01 -3.43 -1.63
C LEU A 67 17.54 -4.40 -2.69
N PRO A 68 18.86 -4.63 -2.70
CA PRO A 68 19.43 -5.61 -3.62
C PRO A 68 19.00 -7.03 -3.26
N SER A 69 18.99 -7.90 -4.25
CA SER A 69 18.84 -9.36 -4.07
C SER A 69 17.54 -9.85 -3.44
N LEU A 70 16.43 -9.11 -3.61
CA LEU A 70 15.12 -9.56 -3.12
C LEU A 70 14.49 -10.69 -3.95
N GLY A 71 15.02 -10.99 -5.15
CA GLY A 71 14.45 -12.02 -6.03
C GLY A 71 13.04 -11.69 -6.55
N ILE A 72 12.73 -10.40 -6.67
CA ILE A 72 11.53 -9.85 -7.31
C ILE A 72 11.94 -8.89 -8.43
N GLN A 73 11.08 -8.70 -9.40
CA GLN A 73 11.28 -7.68 -10.43
C GLN A 73 11.06 -6.29 -9.81
N THR A 74 12.03 -5.38 -10.00
CA THR A 74 11.92 -3.99 -9.54
C THR A 74 12.08 -3.03 -10.70
N VAL A 75 11.22 -2.02 -10.79
CA VAL A 75 11.21 -1.06 -11.90
C VAL A 75 10.97 0.35 -11.37
N ILE A 76 11.75 1.31 -11.88
CA ILE A 76 11.46 2.73 -11.68
C ILE A 76 10.47 3.18 -12.75
N PHE A 77 9.43 3.92 -12.35
CA PHE A 77 8.44 4.47 -13.28
C PHE A 77 8.22 5.97 -13.04
N ASP A 78 7.52 6.61 -13.94
CA ASP A 78 7.34 8.07 -13.94
C ASP A 78 6.26 8.59 -12.97
N GLY A 79 5.58 7.68 -12.25
CA GLY A 79 4.46 8.00 -11.37
C GLY A 79 3.12 8.12 -12.09
N THR A 80 3.07 7.94 -13.40
CA THR A 80 1.87 8.09 -14.23
C THR A 80 1.50 6.83 -14.99
N THR A 81 2.44 6.21 -15.69
CA THR A 81 2.20 5.05 -16.55
C THR A 81 2.93 3.82 -16.02
N LEU A 82 2.19 2.77 -15.71
CA LEU A 82 2.78 1.51 -15.27
C LEU A 82 3.40 0.75 -16.46
N PRO A 83 4.69 0.36 -16.37
CA PRO A 83 5.41 -0.25 -17.49
C PRO A 83 5.08 -1.74 -17.68
N PHE A 84 3.81 -2.08 -17.69
CA PHE A 84 3.29 -3.45 -17.86
C PHE A 84 2.10 -3.46 -18.80
N ALA A 85 1.88 -4.60 -19.44
CA ALA A 85 0.75 -4.81 -20.33
C ALA A 85 -0.58 -4.88 -19.55
N ASP A 86 -1.68 -4.71 -20.27
CA ASP A 86 -3.03 -4.86 -19.71
C ASP A 86 -3.23 -6.26 -19.16
N SER A 87 -3.93 -6.36 -18.01
CA SER A 87 -4.27 -7.62 -17.36
C SER A 87 -3.07 -8.55 -17.13
N SER A 88 -1.91 -7.97 -16.81
CA SER A 88 -0.66 -8.72 -16.64
C SER A 88 -0.41 -9.20 -15.21
N PHE A 89 -1.24 -8.79 -14.25
CA PHE A 89 -1.18 -9.23 -12.86
C PHE A 89 -2.57 -9.56 -12.32
N ASP A 90 -2.65 -10.51 -11.39
CA ASP A 90 -3.92 -10.93 -10.77
C ASP A 90 -4.43 -9.92 -9.74
N CYS A 91 -3.55 -9.11 -9.18
CA CYS A 91 -3.91 -8.07 -8.22
C CYS A 91 -2.84 -6.99 -8.11
N ILE A 92 -3.23 -5.84 -7.58
CA ILE A 92 -2.34 -4.72 -7.26
C ILE A 92 -2.30 -4.52 -5.75
N LEU A 93 -1.12 -4.16 -5.25
CA LEU A 93 -0.85 -3.79 -3.87
C LEU A 93 -0.50 -2.30 -3.81
N LEU A 94 -1.11 -1.56 -2.89
CA LEU A 94 -0.86 -0.15 -2.61
C LEU A 94 -0.69 0.02 -1.09
N PHE A 95 0.55 0.05 -0.61
CA PHE A 95 0.85 0.13 0.82
C PHE A 95 1.45 1.50 1.17
N ASN A 96 0.66 2.36 1.81
CA ASN A 96 1.02 3.74 2.18
C ASN A 96 1.48 4.56 0.96
N VAL A 97 0.67 4.62 -0.08
CA VAL A 97 1.03 5.24 -1.36
C VAL A 97 0.14 6.44 -1.69
N LEU A 98 -1.19 6.26 -1.64
CA LEU A 98 -2.11 7.24 -2.24
C LEU A 98 -2.09 8.59 -1.54
N HIS A 99 -1.78 8.64 -0.25
CA HIS A 99 -1.63 9.91 0.47
C HIS A 99 -0.36 10.69 0.04
N HIS A 100 0.61 10.05 -0.61
CA HIS A 100 1.78 10.72 -1.20
C HIS A 100 1.57 11.12 -2.67
N VAL A 101 0.57 10.55 -3.33
CA VAL A 101 0.23 10.89 -4.72
C VAL A 101 -0.54 12.21 -4.76
N PRO A 102 -0.16 13.18 -5.59
CA PRO A 102 -0.93 14.41 -5.76
C PRO A 102 -2.39 14.12 -6.12
N ASP A 103 -3.32 14.86 -5.55
CA ASP A 103 -4.77 14.65 -5.73
C ASP A 103 -5.17 14.57 -7.21
N THR A 104 -4.55 15.42 -8.04
CA THR A 104 -4.77 15.47 -9.48
C THR A 104 -4.32 14.21 -10.23
N SER A 105 -3.42 13.41 -9.63
CA SER A 105 -2.81 12.23 -10.26
C SER A 105 -3.38 10.91 -9.76
N ARG A 106 -4.11 10.90 -8.62
CA ARG A 106 -4.63 9.67 -8.00
C ARG A 106 -5.53 8.87 -8.94
N VAL A 107 -6.46 9.54 -9.61
CA VAL A 107 -7.38 8.88 -10.55
C VAL A 107 -6.64 8.28 -11.74
N ALA A 108 -5.64 8.96 -12.28
CA ALA A 108 -4.83 8.44 -13.39
C ALA A 108 -4.06 7.19 -12.97
N LEU A 109 -3.38 7.23 -11.81
CA LEU A 109 -2.65 6.08 -11.27
C LEU A 109 -3.58 4.88 -11.02
N LEU A 110 -4.76 5.11 -10.44
CA LEU A 110 -5.71 4.03 -10.15
C LEU A 110 -6.30 3.42 -11.43
N ARG A 111 -6.50 4.21 -12.49
CA ARG A 111 -6.87 3.69 -13.82
C ARG A 111 -5.77 2.84 -14.44
N GLU A 112 -4.50 3.21 -14.27
CA GLU A 112 -3.37 2.38 -14.67
C GLU A 112 -3.33 1.07 -13.86
N CYS A 113 -3.58 1.12 -12.54
CA CYS A 113 -3.74 -0.08 -11.73
C CYS A 113 -4.86 -0.97 -12.28
N HIS A 114 -6.01 -0.38 -12.64
CA HIS A 114 -7.12 -1.11 -13.24
C HIS A 114 -6.74 -1.74 -14.59
N ARG A 115 -6.06 -1.00 -15.45
CA ARG A 115 -5.57 -1.52 -16.75
C ARG A 115 -4.66 -2.74 -16.56
N VAL A 116 -3.71 -2.63 -15.65
CA VAL A 116 -2.69 -3.67 -15.43
C VAL A 116 -3.25 -4.89 -14.69
N ALA A 117 -4.21 -4.71 -13.79
CA ALA A 117 -4.88 -5.80 -13.07
C ALA A 117 -6.09 -6.38 -13.82
N GLY A 118 -6.64 -5.67 -14.79
CA GLY A 118 -7.87 -6.06 -15.47
C GLY A 118 -9.03 -6.26 -14.48
N ARG A 119 -9.47 -7.51 -14.29
CA ARG A 119 -10.51 -7.85 -13.30
C ARG A 119 -9.99 -8.12 -11.90
N GLY A 120 -8.69 -7.96 -11.69
CA GLY A 120 -8.05 -8.17 -10.40
C GLY A 120 -8.37 -7.08 -9.37
N PRO A 121 -8.40 -7.41 -8.08
CA PRO A 121 -8.64 -6.45 -7.02
C PRO A 121 -7.41 -5.58 -6.74
N LEU A 122 -7.67 -4.40 -6.13
CA LEU A 122 -6.65 -3.64 -5.43
C LEU A 122 -6.70 -3.98 -3.92
N TYR A 123 -5.55 -4.26 -3.34
CA TYR A 123 -5.36 -4.34 -1.90
C TYR A 123 -4.66 -3.08 -1.44
N ILE A 124 -5.36 -2.27 -0.70
CA ILE A 124 -4.90 -0.95 -0.26
C ILE A 124 -4.71 -0.98 1.24
N LYS A 125 -3.54 -0.62 1.72
CA LYS A 125 -3.27 -0.23 3.10
C LYS A 125 -2.83 1.21 3.10
N ASP A 126 -3.55 2.07 3.80
CA ASP A 126 -3.25 3.51 3.82
C ASP A 126 -3.79 4.17 5.10
N HIS A 127 -3.78 5.48 5.13
CA HIS A 127 -4.26 6.30 6.22
C HIS A 127 -5.71 6.77 6.00
N LEU A 128 -6.44 6.94 7.12
CA LEU A 128 -7.79 7.51 7.15
C LEU A 128 -7.82 8.68 8.11
N SER A 129 -7.99 9.89 7.58
CA SER A 129 -8.17 11.10 8.39
C SER A 129 -9.65 11.41 8.60
N GLN A 130 -10.01 11.91 9.78
CA GLN A 130 -11.33 12.43 10.09
C GLN A 130 -11.30 13.96 10.31
N GLY A 131 -10.13 14.60 10.14
CA GLY A 131 -9.99 16.05 10.27
C GLY A 131 -8.59 16.51 10.62
N ARG A 132 -8.40 17.81 10.82
CA ARG A 132 -7.09 18.45 11.00
C ARG A 132 -6.23 17.84 12.11
N ALA A 133 -6.86 17.40 13.21
CA ALA A 133 -6.11 16.77 14.32
C ALA A 133 -5.49 15.43 13.89
N ASP A 134 -6.21 14.66 13.05
CA ASP A 134 -5.68 13.42 12.48
C ASP A 134 -4.61 13.70 11.44
N ASP A 135 -4.79 14.72 10.60
CA ASP A 135 -3.77 15.13 9.63
C ASP A 135 -2.44 15.44 10.32
N ALA A 136 -2.48 16.21 11.41
CA ALA A 136 -1.28 16.52 12.20
C ALA A 136 -0.62 15.26 12.80
N ARG A 137 -1.42 14.31 13.32
CA ARG A 137 -0.90 13.04 13.83
C ARG A 137 -0.26 12.19 12.73
N LEU A 138 -0.90 12.14 11.57
CA LEU A 138 -0.41 11.37 10.42
C LEU A 138 0.90 11.96 9.87
N VAL A 139 1.03 13.29 9.81
CA VAL A 139 2.31 13.94 9.45
C VAL A 139 3.44 13.48 10.37
N VAL A 140 3.19 13.43 11.69
CA VAL A 140 4.21 12.95 12.65
C VAL A 140 4.54 11.48 12.43
N LEU A 141 3.53 10.64 12.18
CA LEU A 141 3.74 9.20 11.92
C LEU A 141 4.52 8.97 10.63
N ASP A 142 4.19 9.68 9.56
CA ASP A 142 4.90 9.59 8.28
C ASP A 142 6.34 10.07 8.40
N LEU A 143 6.56 11.16 9.10
CA LEU A 143 7.92 11.65 9.35
C LEU A 143 8.76 10.58 10.07
N LEU A 144 8.23 10.00 11.16
CA LEU A 144 8.92 8.97 11.93
C LEU A 144 9.09 7.66 11.14
N GLY A 145 8.14 7.31 10.28
CA GLY A 145 8.15 6.10 9.46
C GLY A 145 9.06 6.20 8.24
N ASN A 146 9.10 7.36 7.61
CA ASN A 146 9.78 7.57 6.32
C ASN A 146 11.22 8.03 6.45
N LEU A 147 11.58 8.79 7.50
CA LEU A 147 12.95 9.29 7.72
C LEU A 147 14.02 8.20 7.63
N PRO A 148 13.86 7.02 8.28
CA PRO A 148 14.89 5.97 8.23
C PRO A 148 15.12 5.37 6.84
N PHE A 149 14.16 5.55 5.92
CA PHE A 149 14.16 4.94 4.58
C PHE A 149 14.24 5.98 3.46
N SER A 150 14.54 7.25 3.77
CA SER A 150 14.55 8.36 2.80
C SER A 150 13.23 8.46 2.01
N GLY A 151 12.11 8.16 2.68
CA GLY A 151 10.77 8.18 2.09
C GLY A 151 10.21 9.58 1.88
N MET A 152 9.11 9.67 1.15
CA MET A 152 8.40 10.93 0.91
C MET A 152 7.74 11.41 2.21
N VAL A 153 7.84 12.71 2.50
CA VAL A 153 7.19 13.36 3.67
C VAL A 153 6.01 14.25 3.26
N ARG A 154 5.90 14.60 1.98
CA ARG A 154 4.75 15.38 1.51
C ARG A 154 3.55 14.45 1.35
N ALA A 155 2.48 14.74 2.07
CA ALA A 155 1.29 13.90 2.10
C ALA A 155 0.00 14.74 2.11
N SER A 156 -1.06 14.19 1.54
CA SER A 156 -2.44 14.70 1.59
C SER A 156 -3.34 13.53 1.97
N TYR A 157 -3.77 13.52 3.24
CA TYR A 157 -4.51 12.39 3.81
C TYR A 157 -5.98 12.41 3.37
N LEU A 158 -6.45 11.23 3.01
CA LEU A 158 -7.80 11.03 2.49
C LEU A 158 -8.79 10.79 3.64
N ARG A 159 -9.99 11.33 3.47
CA ARG A 159 -11.16 11.06 4.30
C ARG A 159 -12.01 9.95 3.69
N GLU A 160 -12.99 9.49 4.43
CA GLU A 160 -13.85 8.40 3.97
C GLU A 160 -14.57 8.73 2.66
N ASP A 161 -15.04 9.99 2.51
CA ASP A 161 -15.70 10.44 1.28
C ASP A 161 -14.72 10.50 0.10
N ASP A 162 -13.46 10.93 0.34
CA ASP A 162 -12.41 10.94 -0.69
C ASP A 162 -12.12 9.52 -1.21
N TRP A 163 -12.06 8.54 -0.30
CA TRP A 163 -11.88 7.13 -0.66
C TRP A 163 -13.04 6.58 -1.48
N ARG A 164 -14.29 6.90 -1.11
CA ARG A 164 -15.48 6.50 -1.87
C ARG A 164 -15.51 7.15 -3.25
N GLU A 165 -15.21 8.44 -3.32
CA GLU A 165 -15.16 9.17 -4.59
C GLU A 165 -14.11 8.59 -5.52
N LEU A 166 -12.88 8.33 -5.03
CA LEU A 166 -11.82 7.72 -5.81
C LEU A 166 -12.22 6.34 -6.34
N ALA A 167 -12.82 5.48 -5.51
CA ALA A 167 -13.29 4.18 -5.95
C ALA A 167 -14.31 4.32 -7.08
N SER A 168 -15.33 5.15 -6.90
CA SER A 168 -16.37 5.40 -7.91
C SER A 168 -15.80 5.94 -9.23
N ARG A 169 -14.88 6.89 -9.18
CA ARG A 169 -14.25 7.51 -10.38
C ARG A 169 -13.33 6.58 -11.14
N THR A 170 -12.94 5.48 -10.54
CA THR A 170 -11.99 4.50 -11.11
C THR A 170 -12.61 3.12 -11.34
N GLU A 171 -13.95 3.06 -11.33
CA GLU A 171 -14.74 1.83 -11.58
C GLU A 171 -14.44 0.70 -10.58
N TYR A 172 -14.21 1.07 -9.31
CA TYR A 172 -14.04 0.13 -8.21
C TYR A 172 -15.14 0.26 -7.16
N GLU A 173 -15.42 -0.86 -6.50
CA GLU A 173 -16.21 -0.94 -5.27
C GLU A 173 -15.30 -1.28 -4.08
N SER A 174 -15.41 -0.51 -3.01
CA SER A 174 -14.69 -0.77 -1.76
C SER A 174 -15.43 -1.81 -0.92
N SER A 175 -14.71 -2.80 -0.39
CA SER A 175 -15.26 -3.81 0.52
C SER A 175 -15.38 -3.37 1.98
N GLY A 176 -15.24 -2.06 2.25
CA GLY A 176 -15.15 -1.51 3.61
C GLY A 176 -13.73 -1.49 4.16
N TYR A 177 -13.61 -1.02 5.41
CA TYR A 177 -12.32 -0.80 6.05
C TYR A 177 -12.05 -1.85 7.13
N LEU A 178 -10.83 -2.39 7.13
CA LEU A 178 -10.28 -3.16 8.25
C LEU A 178 -9.25 -2.30 8.97
N SER A 179 -9.38 -2.17 10.27
CA SER A 179 -8.37 -1.56 11.13
C SER A 179 -7.72 -2.63 11.99
N GLY A 180 -6.42 -2.49 12.26
CA GLY A 180 -5.65 -3.40 13.09
C GLY A 180 -5.12 -2.72 14.36
N LYS A 181 -4.58 -3.51 15.27
CA LYS A 181 -3.91 -3.00 16.48
C LYS A 181 -2.45 -2.68 16.16
N TYR A 182 -2.21 -1.53 15.55
CA TYR A 182 -0.87 -1.06 15.18
C TYR A 182 -0.08 -0.52 16.37
N ARG A 183 -0.77 -0.11 17.45
CA ARG A 183 -0.19 0.62 18.59
C ARG A 183 -0.64 0.04 19.92
N THR A 184 0.21 0.17 20.94
CA THR A 184 -0.15 -0.18 22.32
C THR A 184 -1.21 0.77 22.86
N ALA A 185 -1.92 0.37 23.94
CA ALA A 185 -3.00 1.16 24.53
C ALA A 185 -2.59 2.60 24.89
N LEU A 186 -1.33 2.81 25.32
CA LEU A 186 -0.83 4.15 25.66
C LEU A 186 -0.63 5.00 24.40
N MET A 187 -0.01 4.42 23.37
CA MET A 187 0.22 5.12 22.10
C MET A 187 -1.07 5.36 21.32
N GLU A 188 -2.07 4.50 21.49
CA GLU A 188 -3.38 4.62 20.85
C GLU A 188 -4.15 5.86 21.30
N ARG A 189 -3.92 6.35 22.53
CA ARG A 189 -4.53 7.61 23.00
C ARG A 189 -4.06 8.83 22.20
N VAL A 190 -2.81 8.81 21.73
CA VAL A 190 -2.23 9.90 20.94
C VAL A 190 -2.42 9.65 19.45
N PHE A 191 -2.18 8.43 19.01
CA PHE A 191 -2.26 7.99 17.61
C PHE A 191 -3.27 6.84 17.48
N PRO A 192 -4.57 7.13 17.34
CA PRO A 192 -5.60 6.09 17.26
C PRO A 192 -5.34 5.06 16.16
N ASN A 193 -5.62 3.79 16.44
CA ASN A 193 -5.45 2.71 15.46
C ASN A 193 -6.33 2.88 14.22
N ARG A 194 -7.48 3.59 14.34
CA ARG A 194 -8.37 3.91 13.22
C ARG A 194 -7.74 4.77 12.12
N LEU A 195 -6.60 5.42 12.42
CA LEU A 195 -5.81 6.16 11.40
C LEU A 195 -5.20 5.24 10.34
N GLU A 196 -5.15 3.95 10.62
CA GLU A 196 -4.61 2.93 9.72
C GLU A 196 -5.74 2.05 9.21
N VAL A 197 -5.91 2.02 7.91
CA VAL A 197 -6.97 1.22 7.27
C VAL A 197 -6.39 0.30 6.20
N SER A 198 -7.01 -0.85 6.08
CA SER A 198 -6.79 -1.77 4.98
C SER A 198 -8.13 -2.03 4.30
N MET A 199 -8.14 -2.06 2.98
CA MET A 199 -9.34 -2.27 2.19
C MET A 199 -9.04 -3.07 0.93
N ARG A 200 -10.04 -3.77 0.41
CA ARG A 200 -10.00 -4.40 -0.89
C ARG A 200 -11.00 -3.72 -1.81
N TRP A 201 -10.51 -3.24 -2.92
CA TRP A 201 -11.36 -2.73 -3.99
C TRP A 201 -11.50 -3.79 -5.08
N ARG A 202 -12.72 -3.99 -5.54
CA ARG A 202 -13.03 -4.88 -6.66
C ARG A 202 -13.48 -4.06 -7.85
N PRO A 203 -13.09 -4.42 -9.08
CA PRO A 203 -13.65 -3.79 -10.26
C PRO A 203 -15.18 -3.96 -10.27
N VAL A 204 -15.89 -2.89 -10.61
CA VAL A 204 -17.34 -2.95 -10.84
C VAL A 204 -17.59 -3.87 -12.03
N GLY A 205 -18.39 -4.90 -11.85
CA GLY A 205 -18.73 -5.85 -12.93
C GLY A 205 -19.52 -5.15 -14.04
N ARG A 206 -19.00 -5.18 -15.25
CA ARG A 206 -19.82 -5.06 -16.47
C ARG A 206 -20.32 -6.43 -16.90
#